data_4cb808c003d70831c6e31d187b87e8d6
#
_entry.id   4cb808c003d70831c6e31d187b87e8d6
#
_cell.length_a   1.000
_cell.length_b   1.000
_cell.length_c   1.000
_cell.angle_alpha   90.00
_cell.angle_beta   90.00
_cell.angle_gamma   90.00
#
_symmetry.space_group_name_H-M   'P 1'
#
loop_
_entity.id
_entity.type
_entity.pdbx_description
1 polymer ?
#
loop_
_entity_poly.entity_id
_entity_poly.type
_entity_poly.pdbx_seq_one_letter_code
_entity_poly.pdbx_strand_id
1 'polypeptide(L)'
;MRVIAGEFRSRRIKSIPGLATRPTPDRLRKTLFDILAPRIEGATFVDAYAGTGAVGIEALSRGARHAWFLEKNRAALDVIRENLASLEVERRATVVAGPVLLTLERHPADIVFLDPPYPLEREYTAALELLGQHPPKLAIVQHDTRLTLPEAQGALKRTRVVRQGDNALSFYS
;
A
#
# COMPACT_ATOMS: atom_id res chain seq x y z
N MET A 1 -7.41 -11.59 9.76
CA MET A 1 -7.37 -10.13 9.57
C MET A 1 -8.73 -9.65 9.09
N ARG A 2 -9.11 -8.44 9.43
CA ARG A 2 -10.42 -7.87 9.05
C ARG A 2 -10.25 -6.45 8.48
N VAL A 3 -11.20 -6.05 7.66
CA VAL A 3 -11.36 -4.64 7.25
C VAL A 3 -11.75 -3.81 8.48
N ILE A 4 -11.10 -2.66 8.66
CA ILE A 4 -11.25 -1.85 9.88
C ILE A 4 -12.48 -0.96 9.83
N ALA A 5 -12.69 -0.27 8.72
CA ALA A 5 -13.81 0.67 8.58
C ALA A 5 -14.33 0.74 7.14
N GLY A 6 -15.40 1.50 6.92
CA GLY A 6 -16.00 1.72 5.61
C GLY A 6 -17.02 0.67 5.20
N GLU A 7 -17.22 0.55 3.91
CA GLU A 7 -18.25 -0.31 3.28
C GLU A 7 -18.11 -1.79 3.69
N PHE A 8 -16.87 -2.28 3.81
CA PHE A 8 -16.59 -3.68 4.12
C PHE A 8 -16.16 -3.90 5.57
N ARG A 9 -16.48 -2.98 6.46
CA ARG A 9 -16.10 -3.07 7.88
C ARG A 9 -16.38 -4.45 8.47
N SER A 10 -15.41 -4.97 9.22
CA SER A 10 -15.45 -6.27 9.91
C SER A 10 -15.44 -7.50 9.00
N ARG A 11 -15.44 -7.35 7.68
CA ARG A 11 -15.30 -8.46 6.75
C ARG A 11 -13.91 -9.07 6.85
N ARG A 12 -13.83 -10.38 6.75
CA ARG A 12 -12.56 -11.10 6.84
C ARG A 12 -11.72 -10.96 5.59
N ILE A 13 -10.41 -10.88 5.79
CA ILE A 13 -9.38 -10.92 4.74
C ILE A 13 -8.52 -12.15 5.01
N LYS A 14 -8.37 -13.01 3.99
CA LYS A 14 -7.50 -14.19 4.08
C LYS A 14 -6.05 -13.79 4.20
N SER A 15 -5.32 -14.54 5.03
CA SER A 15 -3.86 -14.44 5.13
C SER A 15 -3.20 -15.40 4.13
N ILE A 16 -1.90 -15.24 3.91
CA ILE A 16 -1.12 -16.08 2.99
C ILE A 16 -0.52 -17.23 3.81
N PRO A 17 -0.92 -18.50 3.55
CA PRO A 17 -0.37 -19.65 4.29
C PRO A 17 1.14 -19.80 4.05
N GLY A 18 1.91 -20.05 5.12
CA GLY A 18 3.32 -20.41 5.04
C GLY A 18 4.27 -19.27 4.67
N LEU A 19 3.77 -18.08 4.41
CA LEU A 19 4.62 -16.90 4.23
C LEU A 19 4.73 -16.16 5.56
N ALA A 20 5.96 -15.99 6.04
CA ALA A 20 6.28 -15.10 7.14
C ALA A 20 6.17 -13.63 6.67
N THR A 21 5.06 -13.30 6.01
CA THR A 21 4.74 -11.90 5.72
C THR A 21 4.30 -11.26 7.02
N ARG A 22 5.03 -10.25 7.44
CA ARG A 22 4.61 -9.40 8.54
C ARG A 22 3.50 -8.49 8.00
N PRO A 23 2.22 -8.82 8.24
CA PRO A 23 1.14 -7.96 7.78
C PRO A 23 1.27 -6.60 8.44
N THR A 24 0.85 -5.55 7.74
CA THR A 24 0.72 -4.22 8.35
C THR A 24 -0.15 -4.35 9.60
N PRO A 25 0.37 -4.03 10.79
CA PRO A 25 -0.43 -4.16 12.01
C PRO A 25 -1.74 -3.36 11.89
N ASP A 26 -2.83 -3.92 12.40
CA ASP A 26 -4.14 -3.27 12.33
C ASP A 26 -4.12 -1.83 12.88
N ARG A 27 -3.38 -1.62 13.95
CA ARG A 27 -3.21 -0.28 14.54
C ARG A 27 -2.52 0.69 13.59
N LEU A 28 -1.48 0.26 12.89
CA LEU A 28 -0.77 1.10 11.94
C LEU A 28 -1.64 1.38 10.71
N ARG A 29 -2.36 0.38 10.22
CA ARG A 29 -3.30 0.52 9.11
C ARG A 29 -4.44 1.49 9.49
N LYS A 30 -4.96 1.41 10.72
CA LYS A 30 -5.93 2.38 11.22
C LYS A 30 -5.37 3.81 11.20
N THR A 31 -4.17 4.00 11.74
CA THR A 31 -3.49 5.30 11.76
C THR A 31 -3.30 5.85 10.35
N LEU A 32 -2.84 5.03 9.41
CA LEU A 32 -2.67 5.40 8.02
C LEU A 32 -3.97 5.96 7.44
N PHE A 33 -5.06 5.24 7.56
CA PHE A 33 -6.33 5.63 6.95
C PHE A 33 -7.06 6.75 7.71
N ASP A 34 -6.80 6.93 9.00
CA ASP A 34 -7.27 8.11 9.72
C ASP A 34 -6.60 9.38 9.16
N ILE A 35 -5.31 9.30 8.82
CA ILE A 35 -4.59 10.40 8.16
C ILE A 35 -5.10 10.62 6.73
N LEU A 36 -5.40 9.55 5.99
CA LEU A 36 -5.88 9.63 4.62
C LEU A 36 -7.35 10.02 4.50
N ALA A 37 -8.11 10.03 5.58
CA ALA A 37 -9.55 10.25 5.55
C ALA A 37 -10.00 11.47 4.70
N PRO A 38 -9.32 12.62 4.72
CA PRO A 38 -9.71 13.77 3.89
C PRO A 38 -9.44 13.60 2.40
N ARG A 39 -8.66 12.57 1.99
CA ARG A 39 -8.15 12.41 0.62
C ARG A 39 -8.58 11.12 -0.06
N ILE A 40 -9.10 10.16 0.70
CA ILE A 40 -9.31 8.79 0.18
C ILE A 40 -10.55 8.65 -0.69
N GLU A 41 -11.63 9.36 -0.38
CA GLU A 41 -12.88 9.24 -1.13
C GLU A 41 -12.69 9.73 -2.58
N GLY A 42 -13.02 8.86 -3.54
CA GLY A 42 -12.87 9.14 -4.96
C GLY A 42 -11.44 9.06 -5.49
N ALA A 43 -10.44 8.85 -4.64
CA ALA A 43 -9.04 8.76 -5.04
C ALA A 43 -8.73 7.43 -5.75
N THR A 44 -7.73 7.46 -6.61
CA THR A 44 -7.07 6.25 -7.11
C THR A 44 -5.91 5.88 -6.19
N PHE A 45 -5.72 4.58 -5.97
CA PHE A 45 -4.79 4.07 -4.97
C PHE A 45 -3.93 2.95 -5.56
N VAL A 46 -2.63 2.97 -5.30
CA VAL A 46 -1.71 1.86 -5.58
C VAL A 46 -1.25 1.25 -4.27
N ASP A 47 -1.52 -0.03 -4.09
CA ASP A 47 -0.97 -0.87 -3.02
C ASP A 47 0.23 -1.63 -3.60
N ALA A 48 1.41 -1.05 -3.47
CA ALA A 48 2.64 -1.65 -3.97
C ALA A 48 3.22 -2.59 -2.91
N TYR A 49 3.66 -3.77 -3.35
CA TYR A 49 4.02 -4.89 -2.47
C TYR A 49 2.79 -5.36 -1.67
N ALA A 50 1.70 -5.62 -2.37
CA ALA A 50 0.36 -5.70 -1.78
C ALA A 50 0.15 -6.86 -0.79
N GLY A 51 0.92 -7.95 -0.87
CA GLY A 51 0.78 -9.09 0.03
C GLY A 51 -0.62 -9.69 0.00
N THR A 52 -1.37 -9.57 1.10
CA THR A 52 -2.77 -10.02 1.18
C THR A 52 -3.76 -9.07 0.51
N GLY A 53 -3.31 -7.86 0.16
CA GLY A 53 -4.16 -6.79 -0.35
C GLY A 53 -4.87 -5.98 0.74
N ALA A 54 -4.53 -6.18 2.00
CA ALA A 54 -5.24 -5.55 3.12
C ALA A 54 -5.28 -4.03 3.05
N VAL A 55 -4.20 -3.38 2.64
CA VAL A 55 -4.13 -1.91 2.55
C VAL A 55 -4.98 -1.39 1.40
N GLY A 56 -4.83 -1.95 0.20
CA GLY A 56 -5.65 -1.56 -0.95
C GLY A 56 -7.14 -1.84 -0.76
N ILE A 57 -7.48 -2.95 -0.11
CA ILE A 57 -8.87 -3.28 0.26
C ILE A 57 -9.43 -2.27 1.25
N GLU A 58 -8.65 -1.88 2.25
CA GLU A 58 -9.05 -0.82 3.19
C GLU A 58 -9.30 0.50 2.46
N ALA A 59 -8.46 0.85 1.49
CA ALA A 59 -8.66 2.03 0.65
C ALA A 59 -10.00 1.97 -0.10
N LEU A 60 -10.30 0.84 -0.73
CA LEU A 60 -11.58 0.63 -1.42
C LEU A 60 -12.76 0.71 -0.46
N SER A 61 -12.63 0.11 0.72
CA SER A 61 -13.66 0.13 1.76
C SER A 61 -13.99 1.56 2.23
N ARG A 62 -13.00 2.43 2.25
CA ARG A 62 -13.15 3.82 2.69
C ARG A 62 -13.43 4.80 1.56
N GLY A 63 -13.72 4.31 0.36
CA GLY A 63 -14.25 5.12 -0.74
C GLY A 63 -13.27 5.43 -1.86
N ALA A 64 -12.08 4.82 -1.90
CA ALA A 64 -11.22 4.92 -3.08
C ALA A 64 -11.99 4.45 -4.32
N ARG A 65 -11.83 5.17 -5.41
CA ARG A 65 -12.52 4.87 -6.67
C ARG A 65 -12.00 3.60 -7.31
N HIS A 66 -10.69 3.42 -7.29
CA HIS A 66 -10.00 2.26 -7.87
C HIS A 66 -8.70 1.98 -7.13
N ALA A 67 -8.34 0.71 -7.01
CA ALA A 67 -7.06 0.29 -6.43
C ALA A 67 -6.33 -0.69 -7.36
N TRP A 68 -5.03 -0.44 -7.55
CA TRP A 68 -4.11 -1.38 -8.19
C TRP A 68 -3.31 -2.08 -7.13
N PHE A 69 -3.22 -3.41 -7.23
CA PHE A 69 -2.48 -4.28 -6.32
C PHE A 69 -1.26 -4.81 -7.08
N LEU A 70 -0.07 -4.30 -6.76
CA LEU A 70 1.16 -4.72 -7.39
C LEU A 70 1.85 -5.77 -6.52
N GLU A 71 2.01 -6.97 -7.03
CA GLU A 71 2.58 -8.09 -6.29
C GLU A 71 3.26 -9.08 -7.24
N LYS A 72 4.42 -9.61 -6.86
CA LYS A 72 5.13 -10.62 -7.66
C LYS A 72 4.91 -12.04 -7.19
N ASN A 73 4.60 -12.24 -5.91
CA ASN A 73 4.43 -13.57 -5.34
C ASN A 73 3.11 -14.19 -5.77
N ARG A 74 3.18 -15.38 -6.38
CA ARG A 74 2.00 -16.05 -6.93
C ARG A 74 0.96 -16.41 -5.86
N ALA A 75 1.40 -16.93 -4.72
CA ALA A 75 0.47 -17.27 -3.64
C ALA A 75 -0.24 -16.02 -3.08
N ALA A 76 0.48 -14.91 -2.96
CA ALA A 76 -0.10 -13.63 -2.57
C ALA A 76 -1.12 -13.13 -3.60
N LEU A 77 -0.80 -13.21 -4.91
CA LEU A 77 -1.74 -12.83 -5.97
C LEU A 77 -3.04 -13.61 -5.90
N ASP A 78 -2.97 -14.91 -5.65
CA ASP A 78 -4.16 -15.75 -5.52
C ASP A 78 -5.01 -15.32 -4.32
N VAL A 79 -4.37 -15.03 -3.17
CA VAL A 79 -5.05 -14.55 -1.97
C VAL A 79 -5.70 -13.17 -2.21
N ILE A 80 -5.02 -12.26 -2.89
CA ILE A 80 -5.60 -10.95 -3.25
C ILE A 80 -6.88 -11.14 -4.07
N ARG A 81 -6.82 -11.98 -5.10
CA ARG A 81 -7.98 -12.25 -5.96
C ARG A 81 -9.13 -12.87 -5.20
N GLU A 82 -8.86 -13.83 -4.32
CA GLU A 82 -9.88 -14.42 -3.44
C GLU A 82 -10.49 -13.40 -2.49
N ASN A 83 -9.69 -12.52 -1.91
CA ASN A 83 -10.19 -11.48 -1.03
C ASN A 83 -11.08 -10.48 -1.77
N LEU A 84 -10.67 -10.06 -2.97
CA LEU A 84 -11.47 -9.16 -3.80
C LEU A 84 -12.79 -9.80 -4.23
N ALA A 85 -12.77 -11.07 -4.63
CA ALA A 85 -13.96 -11.81 -5.01
C ALA A 85 -14.95 -11.96 -3.85
N SER A 86 -14.45 -12.28 -2.64
CA SER A 86 -15.30 -12.45 -1.46
C SER A 86 -16.01 -11.15 -1.06
N LEU A 87 -15.43 -10.00 -1.39
CA LEU A 87 -16.00 -8.68 -1.14
C LEU A 87 -16.81 -8.14 -2.32
N GLU A 88 -16.83 -8.86 -3.45
CA GLU A 88 -17.52 -8.46 -4.67
C GLU A 88 -17.07 -7.08 -5.19
N VAL A 89 -15.75 -6.82 -5.12
CA VAL A 89 -15.16 -5.50 -5.41
C VAL A 89 -14.21 -5.52 -6.61
N GLU A 90 -14.20 -6.60 -7.41
CA GLU A 90 -13.26 -6.80 -8.52
C GLU A 90 -13.35 -5.69 -9.58
N ARG A 91 -14.50 -5.07 -9.75
CA ARG A 91 -14.70 -3.99 -10.74
C ARG A 91 -13.94 -2.71 -10.37
N ARG A 92 -13.62 -2.54 -9.09
CA ARG A 92 -12.87 -1.39 -8.57
C ARG A 92 -11.40 -1.72 -8.31
N ALA A 93 -10.94 -2.87 -8.75
CA ALA A 93 -9.61 -3.38 -8.47
C ALA A 93 -8.93 -3.93 -9.71
N THR A 94 -7.62 -3.75 -9.79
CA THR A 94 -6.77 -4.37 -10.80
C THR A 94 -5.59 -5.02 -10.11
N VAL A 95 -5.42 -6.33 -10.32
CA VAL A 95 -4.29 -7.09 -9.78
C VAL A 95 -3.21 -7.18 -10.85
N VAL A 96 -2.01 -6.69 -10.52
CA VAL A 96 -0.88 -6.61 -11.44
C VAL A 96 0.22 -7.55 -10.96
N ALA A 97 0.47 -8.61 -11.73
CA ALA A 97 1.51 -9.59 -11.43
C ALA A 97 2.86 -9.11 -11.98
N GLY A 98 3.87 -9.07 -11.13
CA GLY A 98 5.24 -8.74 -11.52
C GLY A 98 5.98 -7.93 -10.47
N PRO A 99 7.30 -7.72 -10.69
CA PRO A 99 8.10 -6.89 -9.80
C PRO A 99 7.57 -5.46 -9.76
N VAL A 100 7.46 -4.89 -8.55
CA VAL A 100 6.93 -3.53 -8.37
C VAL A 100 7.73 -2.50 -9.17
N LEU A 101 9.06 -2.59 -9.17
CA LEU A 101 9.92 -1.64 -9.88
C LEU A 101 9.70 -1.64 -11.40
N LEU A 102 9.12 -2.70 -11.97
CA LEU A 102 8.82 -2.80 -13.40
C LEU A 102 7.37 -2.41 -13.74
N THR A 103 6.50 -2.36 -12.74
CA THR A 103 5.06 -2.15 -12.96
C THR A 103 4.55 -0.81 -12.42
N LEU A 104 5.25 -0.23 -11.46
CA LEU A 104 4.82 0.97 -10.73
C LEU A 104 4.53 2.17 -11.65
N GLU A 105 5.41 2.47 -12.58
CA GLU A 105 5.26 3.63 -13.49
C GLU A 105 4.07 3.50 -14.47
N ARG A 106 3.63 2.27 -14.72
CA ARG A 106 2.52 2.00 -15.65
C ARG A 106 1.15 2.23 -15.02
N HIS A 107 1.11 2.44 -13.71
CA HIS A 107 -0.14 2.58 -12.94
C HIS A 107 -0.11 3.84 -12.10
N PRO A 108 -0.14 5.03 -12.73
CA PRO A 108 -0.18 6.29 -11.99
C PRO A 108 -1.48 6.40 -11.18
N ALA A 109 -1.37 6.88 -9.97
CA ALA A 109 -2.50 7.05 -9.06
C ALA A 109 -2.35 8.31 -8.21
N ASP A 110 -3.44 8.72 -7.58
CA ASP A 110 -3.42 9.87 -6.65
C ASP A 110 -2.57 9.56 -5.42
N ILE A 111 -2.73 8.34 -4.88
CA ILE A 111 -2.05 7.89 -3.67
C ILE A 111 -1.31 6.59 -3.96
N VAL A 112 -0.04 6.54 -3.62
CA VAL A 112 0.79 5.33 -3.73
C VAL A 112 1.30 4.93 -2.35
N PHE A 113 1.02 3.69 -1.95
CA PHE A 113 1.50 3.10 -0.73
C PHE A 113 2.58 2.06 -1.04
N LEU A 114 3.74 2.18 -0.40
CA LEU A 114 4.90 1.32 -0.57
C LEU A 114 5.22 0.59 0.73
N ASP A 115 5.22 -0.73 0.70
CA ASP A 115 5.64 -1.58 1.82
C ASP A 115 6.60 -2.68 1.31
N PRO A 116 7.81 -2.31 0.86
CA PRO A 116 8.77 -3.27 0.36
C PRO A 116 9.11 -4.35 1.39
N PRO A 117 9.40 -5.60 0.94
CA PRO A 117 9.76 -6.66 1.86
C PRO A 117 11.05 -6.33 2.59
N TYR A 118 11.03 -6.49 3.91
CA TYR A 118 12.23 -6.42 4.74
C TYR A 118 13.14 -7.64 4.44
N PRO A 119 14.45 -7.50 4.25
CA PRO A 119 15.35 -6.37 4.51
C PRO A 119 15.86 -5.64 3.25
N LEU A 120 15.07 -5.53 2.19
CA LEU A 120 15.51 -5.00 0.89
C LEU A 120 15.56 -3.48 0.86
N GLU A 121 16.54 -2.86 1.53
CA GLU A 121 16.68 -1.39 1.59
C GLU A 121 16.74 -0.73 0.20
N ARG A 122 17.35 -1.39 -0.79
CA ARG A 122 17.45 -0.88 -2.16
C ARG A 122 16.10 -0.72 -2.84
N GLU A 123 15.11 -1.55 -2.49
CA GLU A 123 13.75 -1.43 -3.03
C GLU A 123 13.10 -0.10 -2.62
N TYR A 124 13.30 0.34 -1.38
CA TYR A 124 12.77 1.62 -0.90
C TYR A 124 13.29 2.79 -1.72
N THR A 125 14.60 2.86 -1.89
CA THR A 125 15.25 3.95 -2.64
C THR A 125 14.84 3.91 -4.11
N ALA A 126 14.88 2.74 -4.74
CA ALA A 126 14.52 2.59 -6.14
C ALA A 126 13.05 2.96 -6.42
N ALA A 127 12.12 2.53 -5.55
CA ALA A 127 10.71 2.88 -5.70
C ALA A 127 10.48 4.39 -5.53
N LEU A 128 11.14 5.02 -4.57
CA LEU A 128 11.06 6.47 -4.37
C LEU A 128 11.67 7.24 -5.56
N GLU A 129 12.77 6.74 -6.14
CA GLU A 129 13.36 7.34 -7.34
C GLU A 129 12.37 7.33 -8.51
N LEU A 130 11.71 6.20 -8.76
CA LEU A 130 10.68 6.11 -9.80
C LEU A 130 9.55 7.11 -9.56
N LEU A 131 9.02 7.16 -8.35
CA LEU A 131 7.94 8.10 -7.99
C LEU A 131 8.39 9.55 -8.04
N GLY A 132 9.65 9.84 -7.73
CA GLY A 132 10.21 11.18 -7.78
C GLY A 132 10.29 11.77 -9.21
N GLN A 133 10.35 10.90 -10.23
CA GLN A 133 10.33 11.31 -11.64
C GLN A 133 8.93 11.69 -12.12
N HIS A 134 7.91 10.97 -11.64
CA HIS A 134 6.50 11.21 -11.98
C HIS A 134 5.67 11.12 -10.69
N PRO A 135 5.69 12.16 -9.84
CA PRO A 135 5.16 12.07 -8.50
C PRO A 135 3.63 11.95 -8.47
N PRO A 136 3.08 11.05 -7.61
CA PRO A 136 1.68 11.08 -7.25
C PRO A 136 1.38 12.31 -6.37
N LYS A 137 0.12 12.56 -6.10
CA LYS A 137 -0.27 13.60 -5.12
C LYS A 137 0.26 13.29 -3.72
N LEU A 138 0.34 11.99 -3.38
CA LEU A 138 0.84 11.52 -2.10
C LEU A 138 1.50 10.14 -2.26
N ALA A 139 2.73 10.00 -1.79
CA ALA A 139 3.40 8.72 -1.63
C ALA A 139 3.61 8.44 -0.15
N ILE A 140 3.35 7.21 0.28
CA ILE A 140 3.50 6.77 1.66
C ILE A 140 4.38 5.55 1.68
N VAL A 141 5.40 5.56 2.52
CA VAL A 141 6.32 4.43 2.70
C VAL A 141 6.19 3.91 4.12
N GLN A 142 5.84 2.62 4.24
CA GLN A 142 5.93 1.91 5.51
C GLN A 142 7.33 1.30 5.63
N HIS A 143 8.00 1.55 6.75
CA HIS A 143 9.37 1.08 6.96
C HIS A 143 9.67 0.88 8.45
N ASP A 144 10.79 0.22 8.73
CA ASP A 144 11.33 0.12 10.08
C ASP A 144 11.83 1.50 10.54
N THR A 145 11.63 1.82 11.82
CA THR A 145 12.08 3.11 12.39
C THR A 145 13.61 3.30 12.31
N ARG A 146 14.36 2.21 12.21
CA ARG A 146 15.83 2.25 12.09
C ARG A 146 16.31 2.55 10.66
N LEU A 147 15.45 2.40 9.67
CA LEU A 147 15.77 2.73 8.29
C LEU A 147 15.66 4.24 8.07
N THR A 148 16.75 4.84 7.59
CA THR A 148 16.75 6.25 7.20
C THR A 148 16.39 6.39 5.73
N LEU A 149 15.26 7.04 5.46
CA LEU A 149 14.82 7.36 4.10
C LEU A 149 15.22 8.81 3.75
N PRO A 150 15.40 9.14 2.46
CA PRO A 150 15.75 10.49 2.06
C PRO A 150 14.63 11.49 2.42
N GLU A 151 15.02 12.71 2.76
CA GLU A 151 14.08 13.82 2.99
C GLU A 151 13.45 14.33 1.70
N ALA A 152 14.15 14.16 0.60
CA ALA A 152 13.70 14.53 -0.74
C ALA A 152 14.19 13.52 -1.77
N GLN A 153 13.37 13.24 -2.77
CA GLN A 153 13.71 12.37 -3.88
C GLN A 153 13.05 12.88 -5.15
N GLY A 154 13.83 13.43 -6.07
CA GLY A 154 13.28 14.09 -7.26
C GLY A 154 12.32 15.22 -6.85
N ALA A 155 11.11 15.19 -7.38
CA ALA A 155 10.08 16.17 -7.05
C ALA A 155 9.37 15.92 -5.73
N LEU A 156 9.61 14.77 -5.07
CA LEU A 156 8.98 14.41 -3.80
C LEU A 156 9.77 14.96 -2.62
N LYS A 157 9.06 15.52 -1.64
CA LYS A 157 9.61 15.95 -0.36
C LYS A 157 8.84 15.28 0.77
N ARG A 158 9.56 14.78 1.78
CA ARG A 158 8.93 14.21 2.97
C ARG A 158 8.30 15.31 3.80
N THR A 159 6.99 15.18 4.03
CA THR A 159 6.20 16.18 4.75
C THR A 159 5.83 15.74 6.16
N ARG A 160 5.88 14.43 6.43
CA ARG A 160 5.46 13.88 7.72
C ARG A 160 6.09 12.51 7.94
N VAL A 161 6.40 12.19 9.20
CA VAL A 161 6.76 10.85 9.66
C VAL A 161 5.92 10.51 10.87
N VAL A 162 5.30 9.35 10.87
CA VAL A 162 4.54 8.81 12.01
C VAL A 162 5.20 7.52 12.47
N ARG A 163 5.52 7.41 13.74
CA ARG A 163 6.16 6.23 14.33
C ARG A 163 5.20 5.52 15.26
N GLN A 164 5.12 4.21 15.15
CA GLN A 164 4.40 3.32 16.06
C GLN A 164 5.22 2.06 16.32
N GLY A 165 5.75 1.91 17.52
CA GLY A 165 6.67 0.82 17.85
C GLY A 165 7.88 0.84 16.94
N ASP A 166 8.17 -0.29 16.29
CA ASP A 166 9.28 -0.42 15.35
C ASP A 166 8.93 -0.02 13.90
N ASN A 167 7.69 0.39 13.67
CA ASN A 167 7.20 0.76 12.34
C ASN A 167 7.06 2.27 12.19
N ALA A 168 7.28 2.75 11.00
CA ALA A 168 7.07 4.14 10.63
C ALA A 168 6.33 4.26 9.30
N LEU A 169 5.60 5.36 9.15
CA LEU A 169 5.02 5.81 7.91
C LEU A 169 5.67 7.14 7.54
N SER A 170 6.32 7.19 6.39
CA SER A 170 6.87 8.43 5.84
C SER A 170 6.00 8.90 4.67
N PHE A 171 5.57 10.14 4.71
CA PHE A 171 4.67 10.75 3.73
C PHE A 171 5.46 11.73 2.86
N TYR A 172 5.30 11.60 1.54
CA TYR A 172 5.97 12.44 0.53
C TYR A 172 4.94 13.06 -0.39
N SER A 173 5.15 14.30 -0.71
CA SER A 173 4.35 15.01 -1.73
C SER A 173 5.15 16.06 -2.50
#